data_c1f664ec4af93ecde2f8e679c4f33eca
#
_entry.id   c1f664ec4af93ecde2f8e679c4f33eca
#
_cell.length_a   1.000
_cell.length_b   1.000
_cell.length_c   1.000
_cell.angle_alpha   90.00
_cell.angle_beta   90.00
_cell.angle_gamma   90.00
#
_symmetry.space_group_name_H-M   'P 1'
#
loop_
_entity.id
_entity.type
_entity.pdbx_description
1 polymer ?
#
loop_
_entity_poly.entity_id
_entity_poly.type
_entity_poly.pdbx_seq_one_letter_code
_entity_poly.pdbx_strand_id
1 'polypeptide(L)'
;MAQYNALVRKALQSQPTLDKQSEHCSADVRKLASIGARVGQQIRVKRTSTEFALYTVSEGRDESPDEIVRMAPVARARLRAAEQFGAVADTQAARSDLSDDQAEQASEFVERLDDDDASSRLVVLAPHGGSIEPHTAEQAERVHRQLEPKRVSSWRCKGFKSGGGARERWHITSTDIDERSFPLLRRIADRLYTHAVAFHGFEEAEILIGGAAPVTFKQDLKSAIDEALTGSDIAVRIARPDDGFNGDDPRNIVNRLCPAHGIQIEQSLRARRDFGQAIADAVASFYLRVL
;
A
#
# COMPACT_ATOMS: atom_id res chain seq x y z
N MET A 1 -17.00 -12.95 -8.94
CA MET A 1 -16.67 -12.40 -7.63
C MET A 1 -17.85 -12.49 -6.71
N ALA A 2 -17.60 -12.85 -5.44
CA ALA A 2 -18.66 -12.84 -4.43
C ALA A 2 -18.89 -11.40 -3.92
N GLN A 3 -20.15 -11.00 -3.82
CA GLN A 3 -20.57 -9.67 -3.39
C GLN A 3 -21.89 -9.74 -2.61
N TYR A 4 -22.19 -8.70 -1.84
CA TYR A 4 -23.49 -8.53 -1.21
C TYR A 4 -23.96 -7.07 -1.24
N ASN A 5 -25.28 -6.89 -1.15
CA ASN A 5 -25.88 -5.56 -0.98
C ASN A 5 -25.66 -5.13 0.47
N ALA A 6 -24.98 -4.01 0.65
CA ALA A 6 -24.64 -3.44 1.94
C ALA A 6 -25.48 -2.19 2.23
N LEU A 7 -25.80 -1.98 3.51
CA LEU A 7 -26.33 -0.72 4.01
C LEU A 7 -25.24 -0.01 4.80
N VAL A 8 -24.64 1.02 4.23
CA VAL A 8 -23.60 1.81 4.92
C VAL A 8 -24.23 2.75 5.94
N ARG A 9 -23.76 2.66 7.19
CA ARG A 9 -24.22 3.48 8.32
C ARG A 9 -23.03 4.13 9.04
N LYS A 10 -23.37 5.12 9.86
CA LYS A 10 -22.42 5.77 10.79
C LYS A 10 -21.81 4.76 11.77
N ALA A 11 -20.52 4.91 12.07
CA ALA A 11 -19.87 4.21 13.17
C ALA A 11 -20.56 4.49 14.50
N LEU A 12 -20.55 3.50 15.40
CA LEU A 12 -21.10 3.65 16.74
C LEU A 12 -20.10 4.37 17.65
N GLN A 13 -20.58 5.00 18.71
CA GLN A 13 -19.71 5.58 19.75
C GLN A 13 -18.80 4.55 20.42
N SER A 14 -19.21 3.28 20.42
CA SER A 14 -18.40 2.15 20.91
C SER A 14 -17.30 1.69 19.93
N GLN A 15 -17.12 2.38 18.81
CA GLN A 15 -16.14 2.07 17.76
C GLN A 15 -15.09 3.18 17.59
N PRO A 16 -14.32 3.53 18.64
CA PRO A 16 -13.35 4.62 18.57
C PRO A 16 -12.22 4.35 17.56
N THR A 17 -11.96 3.08 17.24
CA THR A 17 -10.98 2.67 16.22
C THR A 17 -11.38 3.10 14.81
N LEU A 18 -12.69 3.32 14.56
CA LEU A 18 -13.19 3.80 13.27
C LEU A 18 -13.29 5.33 13.20
N ASP A 19 -13.34 6.03 14.34
CA ASP A 19 -13.81 7.43 14.40
C ASP A 19 -13.01 8.41 13.51
N LYS A 20 -11.72 8.17 13.34
CA LYS A 20 -10.83 9.04 12.53
C LYS A 20 -10.17 8.34 11.35
N GLN A 21 -10.58 7.12 11.05
CA GLN A 21 -9.93 6.30 10.03
C GLN A 21 -10.72 6.36 8.71
N SER A 22 -10.13 7.02 7.71
CA SER A 22 -10.76 7.16 6.39
C SER A 22 -10.76 5.85 5.57
N GLU A 23 -9.89 4.93 5.90
CA GLU A 23 -9.65 3.67 5.16
C GLU A 23 -10.28 2.44 5.83
N HIS A 24 -10.98 2.64 6.95
CA HIS A 24 -11.51 1.54 7.76
C HIS A 24 -13.03 1.46 7.72
N CYS A 25 -13.51 0.23 7.86
CA CYS A 25 -14.92 -0.07 8.10
C CYS A 25 -15.06 -1.23 9.08
N SER A 26 -16.27 -1.40 9.62
CA SER A 26 -16.67 -2.67 10.24
C SER A 26 -17.79 -3.30 9.45
N ALA A 27 -17.88 -4.65 9.49
CA ALA A 27 -18.93 -5.41 8.81
C ALA A 27 -19.33 -6.64 9.62
N ASP A 28 -20.51 -7.19 9.35
CA ASP A 28 -20.97 -8.42 9.98
C ASP A 28 -20.11 -9.62 9.52
N VAL A 29 -19.67 -10.43 10.48
CA VAL A 29 -18.75 -11.56 10.22
C VAL A 29 -19.38 -12.65 9.35
N ARG A 30 -20.71 -12.81 9.39
CA ARG A 30 -21.43 -13.80 8.57
C ARG A 30 -21.50 -13.32 7.11
N LYS A 31 -21.71 -12.02 6.89
CA LYS A 31 -21.67 -11.42 5.53
C LYS A 31 -20.27 -11.45 4.95
N LEU A 32 -19.25 -11.12 5.73
CA LEU A 32 -17.86 -11.30 5.29
C LEU A 32 -17.59 -12.74 4.86
N ALA A 33 -17.97 -13.71 5.71
CA ALA A 33 -17.79 -15.13 5.40
C ALA A 33 -18.54 -15.55 4.13
N SER A 34 -19.75 -15.01 3.88
CA SER A 34 -20.56 -15.32 2.67
C SER A 34 -19.89 -14.88 1.35
N ILE A 35 -18.98 -13.91 1.41
CA ILE A 35 -18.19 -13.48 0.25
C ILE A 35 -16.73 -13.95 0.31
N GLY A 36 -16.38 -14.80 1.28
CA GLY A 36 -15.02 -15.31 1.46
C GLY A 36 -14.04 -14.30 2.07
N ALA A 37 -14.54 -13.24 2.71
CA ALA A 37 -13.72 -12.25 3.41
C ALA A 37 -13.67 -12.48 4.92
N ARG A 38 -12.75 -11.81 5.59
CA ARG A 38 -12.55 -11.82 7.04
C ARG A 38 -12.11 -10.45 7.53
N VAL A 39 -12.16 -10.24 8.84
CA VAL A 39 -11.55 -9.08 9.49
C VAL A 39 -10.05 -9.03 9.15
N GLY A 40 -9.54 -7.84 8.93
CA GLY A 40 -8.21 -7.52 8.43
C GLY A 40 -8.13 -7.38 6.92
N GLN A 41 -9.01 -8.03 6.16
CA GLN A 41 -8.99 -7.98 4.70
C GLN A 41 -9.58 -6.68 4.15
N GLN A 42 -9.21 -6.40 2.92
CA GLN A 42 -9.76 -5.29 2.15
C GLN A 42 -11.05 -5.72 1.45
N ILE A 43 -12.04 -4.83 1.47
CA ILE A 43 -13.25 -4.92 0.66
C ILE A 43 -13.44 -3.64 -0.15
N ARG A 44 -13.97 -3.78 -1.34
CA ARG A 44 -14.39 -2.65 -2.17
C ARG A 44 -15.85 -2.35 -1.85
N VAL A 45 -16.15 -1.10 -1.49
CA VAL A 45 -17.52 -0.65 -1.26
C VAL A 45 -17.91 0.32 -2.36
N LYS A 46 -18.97 -0.01 -3.10
CA LYS A 46 -19.47 0.72 -4.28
C LYS A 46 -20.82 1.33 -3.97
N ARG A 47 -20.91 2.65 -3.92
CA ARG A 47 -22.15 3.40 -3.84
C ARG A 47 -22.82 3.53 -5.21
N THR A 48 -22.01 3.84 -6.23
CA THR A 48 -22.40 3.90 -7.65
C THR A 48 -21.31 3.26 -8.51
N SER A 49 -21.50 3.24 -9.83
CA SER A 49 -20.47 2.76 -10.77
C SER A 49 -19.19 3.63 -10.78
N THR A 50 -19.27 4.87 -10.32
CA THR A 50 -18.15 5.83 -10.31
C THR A 50 -17.69 6.20 -8.90
N GLU A 51 -18.50 5.95 -7.87
CA GLU A 51 -18.24 6.27 -6.47
C GLU A 51 -18.02 4.98 -5.68
N PHE A 52 -16.80 4.55 -5.62
CA PHE A 52 -16.36 3.37 -4.88
C PHE A 52 -14.95 3.58 -4.32
N ALA A 53 -14.64 2.87 -3.25
CA ALA A 53 -13.32 2.92 -2.62
C ALA A 53 -12.99 1.60 -1.93
N LEU A 54 -11.71 1.41 -1.65
CA LEU A 54 -11.18 0.26 -0.94
C LEU A 54 -11.12 0.57 0.56
N TYR A 55 -11.54 -0.39 1.39
CA TYR A 55 -11.54 -0.28 2.85
C TYR A 55 -10.97 -1.53 3.49
N THR A 56 -10.23 -1.35 4.58
CA THR A 56 -9.86 -2.43 5.49
C THR A 56 -11.01 -2.70 6.45
N VAL A 57 -11.43 -3.95 6.57
CA VAL A 57 -12.39 -4.36 7.61
C VAL A 57 -11.63 -4.49 8.92
N SER A 58 -11.54 -3.42 9.69
CA SER A 58 -10.79 -3.40 10.96
C SER A 58 -11.54 -4.00 12.14
N GLU A 59 -12.86 -4.17 12.02
CA GLU A 59 -13.70 -4.72 13.09
C GLU A 59 -14.79 -5.63 12.52
N GLY A 60 -14.90 -6.84 13.08
CA GLY A 60 -16.02 -7.74 12.81
C GLY A 60 -17.14 -7.55 13.82
N ARG A 61 -18.38 -7.64 13.35
CA ARG A 61 -19.57 -7.51 14.20
C ARG A 61 -20.52 -8.68 13.97
N ASP A 62 -21.33 -8.98 14.98
CA ASP A 62 -22.55 -9.76 14.87
C ASP A 62 -23.71 -8.78 14.99
N GLU A 63 -24.22 -8.29 13.87
CA GLU A 63 -25.20 -7.23 13.82
C GLU A 63 -26.46 -7.67 13.09
N SER A 64 -27.60 -7.15 13.50
CA SER A 64 -28.90 -7.35 12.81
C SER A 64 -29.48 -6.01 12.43
N PRO A 65 -29.83 -5.80 11.14
CA PRO A 65 -29.61 -6.71 10.01
C PRO A 65 -28.12 -6.85 9.64
N ASP A 66 -27.72 -7.99 9.11
CA ASP A 66 -26.33 -8.39 8.89
C ASP A 66 -25.65 -7.72 7.67
N GLU A 67 -26.41 -7.04 6.81
CA GLU A 67 -25.89 -6.29 5.67
C GLU A 67 -25.25 -4.94 6.03
N ILE A 68 -25.24 -4.55 7.31
CA ILE A 68 -24.73 -3.25 7.74
C ILE A 68 -23.20 -3.21 7.66
N VAL A 69 -22.69 -2.19 6.97
CA VAL A 69 -21.27 -1.76 7.00
C VAL A 69 -21.20 -0.41 7.71
N ARG A 70 -20.38 -0.30 8.76
CA ARG A 70 -20.23 0.95 9.49
C ARG A 70 -18.93 1.65 9.16
N MET A 71 -19.00 2.96 9.00
CA MET A 71 -17.89 3.83 8.63
C MET A 71 -17.94 5.14 9.39
N ALA A 72 -16.78 5.68 9.73
CA ALA A 72 -16.63 7.06 10.19
C ALA A 72 -17.10 8.06 9.12
N PRO A 73 -17.42 9.31 9.49
CA PRO A 73 -17.74 10.36 8.51
C PRO A 73 -16.65 10.56 7.46
N VAL A 74 -15.37 10.54 7.87
CA VAL A 74 -14.21 10.67 6.95
C VAL A 74 -14.11 9.49 5.96
N ALA A 75 -14.47 8.28 6.37
CA ALA A 75 -14.51 7.12 5.48
C ALA A 75 -15.67 7.21 4.49
N ARG A 76 -16.86 7.64 4.91
CA ARG A 76 -18.01 7.85 4.02
C ARG A 76 -17.77 8.99 3.02
N ALA A 77 -16.99 10.01 3.39
CA ALA A 77 -16.62 11.11 2.51
C ALA A 77 -15.85 10.63 1.26
N ARG A 78 -15.06 9.54 1.34
CA ARG A 78 -14.41 8.90 0.18
C ARG A 78 -15.42 8.45 -0.88
N LEU A 79 -16.66 8.16 -0.47
CA LEU A 79 -17.79 7.78 -1.32
C LEU A 79 -18.75 8.96 -1.60
N ARG A 80 -18.33 10.19 -1.28
CA ARG A 80 -19.14 11.42 -1.42
C ARG A 80 -20.50 11.31 -0.74
N ALA A 81 -20.53 10.67 0.45
CA ALA A 81 -21.76 10.45 1.20
C ALA A 81 -21.64 10.95 2.64
N ALA A 82 -22.59 11.77 3.07
CA ALA A 82 -22.69 12.25 4.46
C ALA A 82 -23.57 11.32 5.32
N GLU A 83 -24.69 10.87 4.75
CA GLU A 83 -25.70 10.06 5.43
C GLU A 83 -25.55 8.56 5.12
N GLN A 84 -26.48 7.75 5.63
CA GLN A 84 -26.56 6.33 5.26
C GLN A 84 -26.97 6.15 3.79
N PHE A 85 -26.49 5.09 3.17
CA PHE A 85 -26.77 4.77 1.77
C PHE A 85 -26.65 3.27 1.50
N GLY A 86 -27.34 2.81 0.46
CA GLY A 86 -27.16 1.47 -0.10
C GLY A 86 -25.88 1.39 -0.91
N ALA A 87 -25.18 0.25 -0.82
CA ALA A 87 -23.93 -0.01 -1.54
C ALA A 87 -23.83 -1.49 -1.94
N VAL A 88 -22.85 -1.81 -2.76
CA VAL A 88 -22.40 -3.19 -2.98
C VAL A 88 -21.02 -3.34 -2.39
N ALA A 89 -20.82 -4.36 -1.58
CA ALA A 89 -19.50 -4.75 -1.05
C ALA A 89 -19.00 -6.02 -1.75
N ASP A 90 -17.75 -6.01 -2.21
CA ASP A 90 -17.09 -7.15 -2.83
C ASP A 90 -15.61 -7.28 -2.39
N THR A 91 -14.99 -8.42 -2.70
CA THR A 91 -13.62 -8.75 -2.30
C THR A 91 -12.55 -8.43 -3.35
N GLN A 92 -12.89 -7.71 -4.42
CA GLN A 92 -11.91 -7.34 -5.43
C GLN A 92 -11.08 -6.14 -4.95
N ALA A 93 -10.02 -6.38 -4.22
CA ALA A 93 -9.12 -5.31 -3.81
C ALA A 93 -8.40 -4.74 -5.04
N ALA A 94 -7.69 -5.56 -5.79
CA ALA A 94 -6.96 -5.17 -6.99
C ALA A 94 -7.23 -6.13 -8.15
N ARG A 95 -6.90 -5.70 -9.36
CA ARG A 95 -6.98 -6.50 -10.59
C ARG A 95 -5.59 -6.80 -11.13
N SER A 96 -5.39 -7.99 -11.68
CA SER A 96 -4.14 -8.37 -12.35
C SER A 96 -4.31 -8.63 -13.86
N ASP A 97 -5.56 -8.58 -14.33
CA ASP A 97 -5.95 -8.88 -15.71
C ASP A 97 -6.00 -7.65 -16.64
N LEU A 98 -5.84 -6.43 -16.11
CA LEU A 98 -5.77 -5.20 -16.89
C LEU A 98 -4.30 -4.78 -17.10
N SER A 99 -3.96 -4.24 -18.26
CA SER A 99 -2.74 -3.45 -18.42
C SER A 99 -2.81 -2.15 -17.61
N ASP A 100 -1.69 -1.46 -17.45
CA ASP A 100 -1.68 -0.18 -16.74
C ASP A 100 -2.51 0.88 -17.48
N ASP A 101 -2.43 0.93 -18.82
CA ASP A 101 -3.23 1.84 -19.64
C ASP A 101 -4.73 1.54 -19.53
N GLN A 102 -5.11 0.26 -19.51
CA GLN A 102 -6.51 -0.13 -19.30
C GLN A 102 -7.00 0.22 -17.90
N ALA A 103 -6.15 0.06 -16.89
CA ALA A 103 -6.47 0.41 -15.52
C ALA A 103 -6.63 1.93 -15.34
N GLU A 104 -5.78 2.72 -16.00
CA GLU A 104 -5.89 4.18 -15.99
C GLU A 104 -7.19 4.64 -16.66
N GLN A 105 -7.51 4.14 -17.85
CA GLN A 105 -8.74 4.43 -18.55
C GLN A 105 -10.00 4.03 -17.75
N ALA A 106 -9.94 2.88 -17.06
CA ALA A 106 -11.04 2.37 -16.23
C ALA A 106 -11.07 2.94 -14.81
N SER A 107 -10.09 3.78 -14.43
CA SER A 107 -9.93 4.29 -13.04
C SER A 107 -9.86 3.16 -12.01
N GLU A 108 -9.10 2.12 -12.29
CA GLU A 108 -8.96 0.90 -11.50
C GLU A 108 -7.68 0.82 -10.67
N PHE A 109 -7.63 -0.19 -9.81
CA PHE A 109 -6.49 -0.56 -8.99
C PHE A 109 -5.95 -1.89 -9.47
N VAL A 110 -4.67 -1.94 -9.80
CA VAL A 110 -4.03 -3.15 -10.34
C VAL A 110 -2.88 -3.59 -9.46
N GLU A 111 -2.68 -4.90 -9.41
CA GLU A 111 -1.59 -5.60 -8.73
C GLU A 111 -0.62 -6.17 -9.76
N ARG A 112 0.68 -6.06 -9.50
CA ARG A 112 1.77 -6.57 -10.33
C ARG A 112 2.78 -7.33 -9.50
N LEU A 113 3.30 -8.41 -10.05
CA LEU A 113 4.36 -9.20 -9.45
C LEU A 113 5.34 -9.63 -10.55
N ASP A 114 6.59 -9.22 -10.42
CA ASP A 114 7.71 -9.79 -11.14
C ASP A 114 8.47 -10.68 -10.17
N ASP A 115 8.56 -11.97 -10.50
CA ASP A 115 9.04 -12.99 -9.59
C ASP A 115 9.48 -14.26 -10.36
N ASP A 116 10.53 -14.90 -9.90
CA ASP A 116 11.05 -16.15 -10.49
C ASP A 116 10.64 -17.42 -9.72
N ASP A 117 9.69 -17.27 -8.76
CA ASP A 117 9.16 -18.33 -7.90
C ASP A 117 10.21 -19.03 -6.98
N ALA A 118 11.46 -18.57 -6.93
CA ALA A 118 12.53 -19.27 -6.24
C ALA A 118 13.34 -18.43 -5.25
N SER A 119 13.51 -17.12 -5.48
CA SER A 119 14.37 -16.27 -4.67
C SER A 119 13.66 -15.73 -3.42
N SER A 120 14.40 -15.72 -2.31
CA SER A 120 14.03 -15.01 -1.07
C SER A 120 15.10 -13.99 -0.64
N ARG A 121 15.91 -13.48 -1.57
CA ARG A 121 17.01 -12.56 -1.26
C ARG A 121 16.52 -11.14 -1.01
N LEU A 122 15.78 -10.58 -1.97
CA LEU A 122 15.24 -9.23 -1.90
C LEU A 122 13.84 -9.18 -2.50
N VAL A 123 12.94 -8.46 -1.84
CA VAL A 123 11.67 -7.99 -2.43
C VAL A 123 11.65 -6.47 -2.48
N VAL A 124 11.27 -5.93 -3.65
CA VAL A 124 11.11 -4.50 -3.90
C VAL A 124 9.62 -4.19 -4.02
N LEU A 125 9.15 -3.25 -3.23
CA LEU A 125 7.72 -2.97 -3.06
C LEU A 125 7.37 -1.54 -3.49
N ALA A 126 6.18 -1.37 -4.06
CA ALA A 126 5.51 -0.08 -4.20
C ALA A 126 4.00 -0.29 -4.02
N PRO A 127 3.48 -0.26 -2.80
CA PRO A 127 2.07 -0.54 -2.54
C PRO A 127 1.11 0.50 -3.11
N HIS A 128 1.59 1.71 -3.36
CA HIS A 128 0.77 2.89 -3.66
C HIS A 128 1.14 3.56 -4.98
N GLY A 129 1.59 2.80 -5.97
CA GLY A 129 1.96 3.33 -7.28
C GLY A 129 0.80 3.92 -8.08
N GLY A 130 1.08 4.23 -9.35
CA GLY A 130 0.14 4.92 -10.23
C GLY A 130 -0.12 6.36 -9.77
N SER A 131 -1.37 6.75 -9.65
CA SER A 131 -1.77 8.10 -9.23
C SER A 131 -1.98 8.25 -7.72
N ILE A 132 -1.72 7.22 -6.90
CA ILE A 132 -1.79 7.28 -5.42
C ILE A 132 -0.57 8.05 -4.89
N GLU A 133 0.62 7.51 -5.15
CA GLU A 133 1.94 8.07 -4.85
C GLU A 133 2.78 8.00 -6.14
N PRO A 134 2.61 8.96 -7.06
CA PRO A 134 3.21 8.90 -8.39
C PRO A 134 4.72 8.66 -8.35
N HIS A 135 5.22 7.87 -9.29
CA HIS A 135 6.62 7.47 -9.53
C HIS A 135 7.17 6.37 -8.61
N THR A 136 6.46 5.95 -7.55
CA THR A 136 6.96 4.90 -6.65
C THR A 136 7.04 3.53 -7.33
N ALA A 137 6.04 3.18 -8.15
CA ALA A 137 6.04 1.91 -8.88
C ALA A 137 7.15 1.86 -9.94
N GLU A 138 7.41 2.96 -10.63
CA GLU A 138 8.48 3.09 -11.62
C GLU A 138 9.88 2.96 -10.97
N GLN A 139 10.05 3.48 -9.73
CA GLN A 139 11.26 3.27 -8.95
C GLN A 139 11.45 1.78 -8.61
N ALA A 140 10.41 1.12 -8.13
CA ALA A 140 10.46 -0.31 -7.80
C ALA A 140 10.75 -1.17 -9.05
N GLU A 141 10.13 -0.87 -10.18
CA GLU A 141 10.40 -1.53 -11.48
C GLU A 141 11.85 -1.34 -11.92
N ARG A 142 12.39 -0.12 -11.75
CA ARG A 142 13.76 0.18 -12.13
C ARG A 142 14.77 -0.59 -11.29
N VAL A 143 14.57 -0.64 -9.96
CA VAL A 143 15.41 -1.44 -9.06
C VAL A 143 15.36 -2.91 -9.44
N HIS A 144 14.16 -3.46 -9.66
CA HIS A 144 13.96 -4.84 -10.06
C HIS A 144 14.73 -5.17 -11.34
N ARG A 145 14.56 -4.38 -12.42
CA ARG A 145 15.24 -4.59 -13.70
C ARG A 145 16.77 -4.57 -13.59
N GLN A 146 17.32 -3.67 -12.78
CA GLN A 146 18.77 -3.60 -12.58
C GLN A 146 19.35 -4.78 -11.77
N LEU A 147 18.51 -5.37 -10.92
CA LEU A 147 18.86 -6.50 -10.08
C LEU A 147 18.35 -7.85 -10.60
N GLU A 148 17.75 -7.90 -11.80
CA GLU A 148 17.21 -9.13 -12.40
C GLU A 148 18.19 -10.30 -12.36
N PRO A 149 19.51 -10.14 -12.68
CA PRO A 149 20.48 -11.23 -12.60
C PRO A 149 20.70 -11.79 -11.18
N LYS A 150 20.26 -11.05 -10.14
CA LYS A 150 20.30 -11.47 -8.72
C LYS A 150 19.05 -12.19 -8.27
N ARG A 151 18.05 -12.32 -9.15
CA ARG A 151 16.79 -13.02 -8.90
C ARG A 151 16.06 -12.40 -7.70
N VAL A 152 15.63 -11.17 -7.86
CA VAL A 152 14.87 -10.41 -6.87
C VAL A 152 13.39 -10.39 -7.25
N SER A 153 12.50 -10.32 -6.26
CA SER A 153 11.06 -10.17 -6.50
C SER A 153 10.65 -8.70 -6.46
N SER A 154 9.61 -8.33 -7.19
CA SER A 154 9.02 -6.98 -7.10
C SER A 154 7.50 -7.08 -7.07
N TRP A 155 6.89 -6.58 -5.99
CA TRP A 155 5.44 -6.47 -5.87
C TRP A 155 5.01 -5.00 -5.85
N ARG A 156 4.04 -4.68 -6.70
CA ARG A 156 3.55 -3.30 -6.85
C ARG A 156 2.04 -3.28 -6.99
N CYS A 157 1.40 -2.26 -6.41
CA CYS A 157 0.05 -1.87 -6.77
C CYS A 157 0.07 -0.50 -7.44
N LYS A 158 -0.81 -0.30 -8.43
CA LYS A 158 -0.99 0.99 -9.12
C LYS A 158 -2.47 1.36 -9.11
N GLY A 159 -2.81 2.48 -8.48
CA GLY A 159 -4.18 2.96 -8.41
C GLY A 159 -4.39 4.19 -9.27
N PHE A 160 -5.46 4.18 -10.06
CA PHE A 160 -5.79 5.25 -10.97
C PHE A 160 -7.19 5.79 -10.69
N LYS A 161 -7.38 7.07 -10.96
CA LYS A 161 -8.70 7.71 -10.93
C LYS A 161 -8.71 8.94 -11.81
N SER A 162 -9.50 8.90 -12.86
CA SER A 162 -9.73 10.04 -13.74
C SER A 162 -10.27 11.23 -12.95
N GLY A 163 -9.72 12.40 -13.20
CA GLY A 163 -10.08 13.63 -12.50
C GLY A 163 -9.48 13.77 -11.08
N GLY A 164 -8.52 12.91 -10.71
CA GLY A 164 -7.85 12.97 -9.41
C GLY A 164 -8.55 12.20 -8.29
N GLY A 165 -7.92 12.14 -7.10
CA GLY A 165 -8.44 11.45 -5.92
C GLY A 165 -8.18 9.94 -5.92
N ALA A 166 -7.08 9.48 -6.54
CA ALA A 166 -6.68 8.07 -6.49
C ALA A 166 -6.27 7.64 -5.07
N ARG A 167 -5.63 8.56 -4.32
CA ARG A 167 -5.28 8.31 -2.91
C ARG A 167 -6.54 8.04 -2.08
N GLU A 168 -7.54 8.90 -2.17
CA GLU A 168 -8.81 8.75 -1.42
C GLU A 168 -9.59 7.51 -1.86
N ARG A 169 -9.37 6.98 -3.04
CA ARG A 169 -10.04 5.78 -3.52
C ARG A 169 -9.34 4.50 -3.15
N TRP A 170 -8.00 4.45 -3.25
CA TRP A 170 -7.25 3.20 -3.30
C TRP A 170 -6.22 3.02 -2.20
N HIS A 171 -5.80 4.11 -1.52
CA HIS A 171 -4.78 4.01 -0.49
C HIS A 171 -5.24 3.14 0.68
N ILE A 172 -4.36 2.25 1.11
CA ILE A 172 -4.47 1.41 2.32
C ILE A 172 -3.14 1.49 3.03
N THR A 173 -3.14 1.89 4.29
CA THR A 173 -1.93 1.97 5.10
C THR A 173 -1.13 0.66 5.05
N SER A 174 0.20 0.75 4.93
CA SER A 174 1.11 -0.41 4.78
C SER A 174 0.99 -1.45 5.90
N THR A 175 0.55 -1.05 7.08
CA THR A 175 0.27 -1.95 8.22
C THR A 175 -1.01 -2.76 8.06
N ASP A 176 -1.91 -2.33 7.17
CA ASP A 176 -3.23 -2.93 6.98
C ASP A 176 -3.34 -3.77 5.69
N ILE A 177 -2.33 -3.73 4.82
CA ILE A 177 -2.30 -4.55 3.61
C ILE A 177 -2.32 -6.03 4.00
N ASP A 178 -3.38 -6.75 3.64
CA ASP A 178 -3.54 -8.18 3.93
C ASP A 178 -3.31 -8.99 2.65
N GLU A 179 -2.36 -9.93 2.68
CA GLU A 179 -2.00 -10.76 1.51
C GLU A 179 -3.17 -11.59 0.98
N ARG A 180 -4.18 -11.87 1.80
CA ARG A 180 -5.40 -12.59 1.37
C ARG A 180 -6.27 -11.75 0.42
N SER A 181 -6.11 -10.43 0.44
CA SER A 181 -6.80 -9.49 -0.45
C SER A 181 -6.04 -9.24 -1.75
N PHE A 182 -4.76 -9.61 -1.80
CA PHE A 182 -3.84 -9.38 -2.92
C PHE A 182 -3.26 -10.72 -3.40
N PRO A 183 -3.89 -11.36 -4.41
CA PRO A 183 -3.52 -12.72 -4.84
C PRO A 183 -2.06 -12.87 -5.29
N LEU A 184 -1.45 -11.82 -5.87
CA LEU A 184 -0.05 -11.88 -6.28
C LEU A 184 0.89 -11.69 -5.08
N LEU A 185 0.56 -10.80 -4.14
CA LEU A 185 1.30 -10.68 -2.87
C LEU A 185 1.30 -12.00 -2.10
N ARG A 186 0.17 -12.69 -2.06
CA ARG A 186 0.02 -13.96 -1.36
C ARG A 186 1.00 -15.03 -1.86
N ARG A 187 1.42 -14.99 -3.14
CA ARG A 187 2.39 -15.95 -3.69
C ARG A 187 3.79 -15.82 -3.06
N ILE A 188 4.11 -14.65 -2.52
CA ILE A 188 5.42 -14.33 -1.96
C ILE A 188 5.40 -14.03 -0.46
N ALA A 189 4.23 -13.97 0.17
CA ALA A 189 4.08 -13.51 1.55
C ALA A 189 4.80 -14.39 2.59
N ASP A 190 4.88 -15.70 2.35
CA ASP A 190 5.47 -16.66 3.30
C ASP A 190 6.97 -16.91 3.07
N ARG A 191 7.63 -16.20 2.12
CA ARG A 191 9.03 -16.49 1.76
C ARG A 191 10.07 -16.02 2.76
N LEU A 192 9.75 -15.07 3.64
CA LEU A 192 10.68 -14.48 4.61
C LEU A 192 11.98 -14.01 3.94
N TYR A 193 11.88 -12.92 3.20
CA TYR A 193 13.03 -12.37 2.45
C TYR A 193 14.17 -11.96 3.37
N THR A 194 15.40 -12.07 2.86
CA THR A 194 16.61 -11.58 3.56
C THR A 194 16.62 -10.05 3.63
N HIS A 195 16.10 -9.38 2.58
CA HIS A 195 15.97 -7.93 2.49
C HIS A 195 14.61 -7.55 1.88
N ALA A 196 14.09 -6.41 2.31
CA ALA A 196 12.91 -5.81 1.68
C ALA A 196 13.06 -4.29 1.63
N VAL A 197 12.62 -3.67 0.53
CA VAL A 197 12.56 -2.22 0.40
C VAL A 197 11.23 -1.81 -0.22
N ALA A 198 10.58 -0.80 0.38
CA ALA A 198 9.34 -0.22 -0.10
C ALA A 198 9.52 1.25 -0.45
N PHE A 199 9.05 1.63 -1.64
CA PHE A 199 8.97 3.02 -2.09
C PHE A 199 7.60 3.60 -1.78
N HIS A 200 7.60 4.73 -1.09
CA HIS A 200 6.41 5.48 -0.68
C HIS A 200 6.53 6.96 -1.00
N GLY A 201 5.42 7.64 -0.88
CA GLY A 201 5.35 9.08 -1.05
C GLY A 201 4.58 9.76 0.06
N PHE A 202 5.12 10.84 0.59
CA PHE A 202 4.49 11.65 1.63
C PHE A 202 4.53 13.15 1.26
N GLU A 203 3.96 14.00 2.12
CA GLU A 203 3.81 15.44 1.84
C GLU A 203 5.03 16.27 2.26
N GLU A 204 5.89 15.73 3.13
CA GLU A 204 7.09 16.43 3.61
C GLU A 204 8.12 16.65 2.50
N ALA A 205 8.90 17.75 2.58
CA ALA A 205 9.83 18.15 1.53
C ALA A 205 11.22 17.47 1.63
N GLU A 206 11.24 16.18 2.00
CA GLU A 206 12.47 15.40 2.25
C GLU A 206 12.35 13.97 1.75
N ILE A 207 13.39 13.18 2.02
CA ILE A 207 13.38 11.72 1.96
C ILE A 207 13.61 11.17 3.36
N LEU A 208 12.73 10.29 3.81
CA LEU A 208 12.80 9.64 5.11
C LEU A 208 13.01 8.15 4.96
N ILE A 209 14.09 7.62 5.54
CA ILE A 209 14.42 6.18 5.52
C ILE A 209 14.04 5.57 6.86
N GLY A 210 13.02 4.72 6.84
CA GLY A 210 12.46 4.02 7.99
C GLY A 210 12.53 2.50 7.86
N GLY A 211 11.70 1.82 8.64
CA GLY A 211 11.63 0.35 8.68
C GLY A 211 12.44 -0.29 9.79
N ALA A 212 12.30 -1.62 9.94
CA ALA A 212 12.91 -2.40 11.03
C ALA A 212 14.40 -2.69 10.83
N ALA A 213 14.99 -2.38 9.67
CA ALA A 213 16.40 -2.61 9.39
C ALA A 213 17.33 -1.92 10.42
N PRO A 214 18.51 -2.48 10.73
CA PRO A 214 19.49 -1.86 11.60
C PRO A 214 19.84 -0.44 11.16
N VAL A 215 20.13 0.44 12.12
CA VAL A 215 20.43 1.85 11.83
C VAL A 215 21.66 2.00 10.93
N THR A 216 22.66 1.15 11.09
CA THR A 216 23.86 1.13 10.24
C THR A 216 23.51 0.82 8.78
N PHE A 217 22.63 -0.16 8.55
CA PHE A 217 22.17 -0.53 7.22
C PHE A 217 21.39 0.62 6.55
N LYS A 218 20.56 1.32 7.34
CA LYS A 218 19.85 2.53 6.88
C LYS A 218 20.82 3.70 6.59
N GLN A 219 21.91 3.84 7.36
CA GLN A 219 22.94 4.85 7.13
C GLN A 219 23.71 4.62 5.82
N ASP A 220 24.04 3.36 5.51
CA ASP A 220 24.72 3.01 4.25
C ASP A 220 23.83 3.31 3.03
N LEU A 221 22.54 2.97 3.12
CA LEU A 221 21.56 3.33 2.07
C LEU A 221 21.39 4.84 1.97
N LYS A 222 21.29 5.55 3.11
CA LYS A 222 21.22 7.01 3.13
C LYS A 222 22.41 7.62 2.39
N SER A 223 23.61 7.16 2.67
CA SER A 223 24.83 7.66 2.02
C SER A 223 24.80 7.47 0.50
N ALA A 224 24.28 6.34 0.02
CA ALA A 224 24.13 6.09 -1.40
C ALA A 224 23.10 7.03 -2.06
N ILE A 225 21.99 7.33 -1.36
CA ILE A 225 20.98 8.26 -1.86
C ILE A 225 21.50 9.71 -1.80
N ASP A 226 22.19 10.12 -0.73
CA ASP A 226 22.80 11.45 -0.62
C ASP A 226 23.80 11.71 -1.77
N GLU A 227 24.63 10.71 -2.11
CA GLU A 227 25.56 10.80 -3.23
C GLU A 227 24.84 11.03 -4.56
N ALA A 228 23.76 10.26 -4.80
CA ALA A 228 22.94 10.39 -6.01
C ALA A 228 22.18 11.72 -6.10
N LEU A 229 21.98 12.40 -4.97
CA LEU A 229 21.31 13.70 -4.89
C LEU A 229 22.28 14.88 -4.74
N THR A 230 23.58 14.65 -4.95
CA THR A 230 24.60 15.73 -4.85
C THR A 230 24.23 16.92 -5.74
N GLY A 231 24.20 18.11 -5.16
CA GLY A 231 23.78 19.34 -5.84
C GLY A 231 22.27 19.64 -5.79
N SER A 232 21.46 18.75 -5.22
CA SER A 232 20.05 19.05 -4.91
C SER A 232 19.92 19.67 -3.50
N ASP A 233 18.77 20.26 -3.23
CA ASP A 233 18.38 20.76 -1.90
C ASP A 233 17.44 19.79 -1.13
N ILE A 234 17.34 18.54 -1.62
CA ILE A 234 16.50 17.52 -0.97
C ILE A 234 17.29 16.88 0.18
N ALA A 235 16.77 17.04 1.40
CA ALA A 235 17.33 16.40 2.59
C ALA A 235 16.98 14.90 2.62
N VAL A 236 17.96 14.08 3.02
CA VAL A 236 17.75 12.65 3.31
C VAL A 236 18.05 12.40 4.77
N ARG A 237 17.13 11.82 5.51
CA ARG A 237 17.35 11.46 6.92
C ARG A 237 16.83 10.07 7.27
N ILE A 238 17.33 9.54 8.36
CA ILE A 238 16.80 8.33 8.96
C ILE A 238 15.64 8.70 9.89
N ALA A 239 14.56 7.93 9.82
CA ALA A 239 13.40 8.11 10.67
C ALA A 239 13.75 7.92 12.16
N ARG A 240 13.18 8.76 13.01
CA ARG A 240 13.22 8.64 14.46
C ARG A 240 12.02 7.82 14.94
N PRO A 241 12.06 7.24 16.14
CA PRO A 241 10.95 6.48 16.68
C PRO A 241 9.63 7.27 16.82
N ASP A 242 9.70 8.59 16.95
CA ASP A 242 8.56 9.51 17.10
C ASP A 242 8.08 10.09 15.77
N ASP A 243 8.73 9.81 14.66
CA ASP A 243 8.26 10.22 13.32
C ASP A 243 6.99 9.41 12.94
N GLY A 244 5.98 10.10 12.41
CA GLY A 244 4.70 9.46 12.02
C GLY A 244 4.81 8.44 10.88
N PHE A 245 5.89 8.48 10.10
CA PHE A 245 6.16 7.60 8.97
C PHE A 245 7.47 6.82 9.15
N ASN A 246 7.81 6.45 10.40
CA ASN A 246 9.05 5.75 10.71
C ASN A 246 9.11 4.31 10.15
N GLY A 247 7.98 3.72 9.83
CA GLY A 247 7.87 2.41 9.16
C GLY A 247 8.33 1.21 10.01
N ASP A 248 8.54 1.37 11.32
CA ASP A 248 9.08 0.34 12.21
C ASP A 248 8.03 -0.64 12.76
N ASP A 249 6.75 -0.37 12.58
CA ASP A 249 5.67 -1.27 13.01
C ASP A 249 5.86 -2.66 12.38
N PRO A 250 5.89 -3.75 13.18
CA PRO A 250 6.05 -5.11 12.65
C PRO A 250 4.90 -5.54 11.72
N ARG A 251 3.74 -4.86 11.76
CA ARG A 251 2.63 -5.10 10.83
C ARG A 251 2.86 -4.45 9.46
N ASN A 252 3.78 -3.50 9.34
CA ASN A 252 4.11 -2.91 8.04
C ASN A 252 4.52 -4.00 7.05
N ILE A 253 3.98 -3.97 5.83
CA ILE A 253 4.21 -5.02 4.83
C ILE A 253 5.70 -5.28 4.57
N VAL A 254 6.55 -4.26 4.58
CA VAL A 254 7.99 -4.41 4.38
C VAL A 254 8.64 -5.21 5.51
N ASN A 255 8.18 -5.03 6.77
CA ASN A 255 8.70 -5.74 7.93
C ASN A 255 8.11 -7.15 8.06
N ARG A 256 6.88 -7.37 7.62
CA ARG A 256 6.28 -8.71 7.57
C ARG A 256 7.00 -9.62 6.58
N LEU A 257 7.36 -9.09 5.40
CA LEU A 257 8.10 -9.84 4.39
C LEU A 257 9.57 -10.03 4.77
N CYS A 258 10.15 -9.10 5.53
CA CYS A 258 11.53 -9.14 6.00
C CYS A 258 11.67 -8.52 7.40
N PRO A 259 11.50 -9.30 8.48
CA PRO A 259 11.52 -8.75 9.84
C PRO A 259 12.82 -8.10 10.28
N ALA A 260 13.97 -8.53 9.72
CA ALA A 260 15.28 -8.06 10.13
C ALA A 260 15.85 -6.87 9.31
N HIS A 261 15.48 -6.78 8.02
CA HIS A 261 16.07 -5.80 7.09
C HIS A 261 15.00 -5.16 6.19
N GLY A 262 13.80 -4.95 6.74
CA GLY A 262 12.75 -4.18 6.06
C GLY A 262 13.10 -2.69 6.05
N ILE A 263 13.10 -2.05 4.88
CA ILE A 263 13.30 -0.61 4.71
C ILE A 263 12.08 0.01 4.03
N GLN A 264 11.61 1.12 4.57
CA GLN A 264 10.62 2.00 3.96
C GLN A 264 11.30 3.32 3.57
N ILE A 265 11.07 3.79 2.35
CA ILE A 265 11.58 5.07 1.85
C ILE A 265 10.38 5.96 1.52
N GLU A 266 10.11 6.93 2.38
CA GLU A 266 9.13 7.99 2.15
C GLU A 266 9.78 9.13 1.39
N GLN A 267 9.12 9.68 0.39
CA GLN A 267 9.71 10.65 -0.51
C GLN A 267 8.73 11.77 -0.85
N SER A 268 9.18 13.01 -0.85
CA SER A 268 8.41 14.11 -1.42
C SER A 268 8.05 13.85 -2.89
N LEU A 269 6.95 14.42 -3.36
CA LEU A 269 6.61 14.35 -4.79
C LEU A 269 7.75 14.89 -5.68
N ARG A 270 8.44 15.95 -5.24
CA ARG A 270 9.57 16.52 -5.96
C ARG A 270 10.73 15.53 -6.07
N ALA A 271 11.09 14.84 -4.97
CA ALA A 271 12.14 13.81 -4.97
C ALA A 271 11.82 12.70 -5.98
N ARG A 272 10.59 12.19 -5.96
CA ARG A 272 10.14 11.11 -6.86
C ARG A 272 10.10 11.54 -8.32
N ARG A 273 9.61 12.76 -8.60
CA ARG A 273 9.44 13.26 -9.97
C ARG A 273 10.77 13.64 -10.62
N ASP A 274 11.60 14.41 -9.90
CA ASP A 274 12.80 15.04 -10.47
C ASP A 274 14.05 14.15 -10.33
N PHE A 275 14.10 13.31 -9.28
CA PHE A 275 15.25 12.49 -8.93
C PHE A 275 14.92 10.98 -8.78
N GLY A 276 13.70 10.57 -9.10
CA GLY A 276 13.23 9.22 -8.86
C GLY A 276 14.09 8.14 -9.51
N GLN A 277 14.63 8.39 -10.71
CA GLN A 277 15.56 7.46 -11.35
C GLN A 277 16.89 7.37 -10.62
N ALA A 278 17.49 8.50 -10.24
CA ALA A 278 18.77 8.53 -9.51
C ALA A 278 18.64 7.83 -8.14
N ILE A 279 17.53 8.06 -7.44
CA ILE A 279 17.24 7.39 -6.16
C ILE A 279 17.11 5.87 -6.37
N ALA A 280 16.37 5.43 -7.38
CA ALA A 280 16.21 4.00 -7.69
C ALA A 280 17.56 3.36 -8.06
N ASP A 281 18.41 4.04 -8.83
CA ASP A 281 19.75 3.57 -9.19
C ASP A 281 20.68 3.45 -7.96
N ALA A 282 20.59 4.40 -7.03
CA ALA A 282 21.33 4.34 -5.77
C ALA A 282 20.89 3.15 -4.92
N VAL A 283 19.56 2.93 -4.82
CA VAL A 283 18.98 1.76 -4.11
C VAL A 283 19.43 0.46 -4.77
N ALA A 284 19.35 0.35 -6.09
CA ALA A 284 19.81 -0.84 -6.81
C ALA A 284 21.32 -1.10 -6.59
N SER A 285 22.16 -0.05 -6.71
CA SER A 285 23.60 -0.14 -6.49
C SER A 285 23.94 -0.54 -5.05
N PHE A 286 23.19 -0.04 -4.06
CA PHE A 286 23.34 -0.45 -2.68
C PHE A 286 23.04 -1.96 -2.51
N TYR A 287 21.88 -2.43 -3.00
CA TYR A 287 21.53 -3.85 -2.90
C TYR A 287 22.42 -4.76 -3.72
N LEU A 288 22.97 -4.29 -4.84
CA LEU A 288 23.93 -5.08 -5.63
C LEU A 288 25.19 -5.46 -4.82
N ARG A 289 25.58 -4.62 -3.83
CA ARG A 289 26.76 -4.88 -2.96
C ARG A 289 26.45 -5.85 -1.81
N VAL A 290 25.19 -5.94 -1.38
CA VAL A 290 24.80 -6.76 -0.21
C VAL A 290 24.15 -8.08 -0.58
N LEU A 291 23.76 -8.28 -1.84
CA LEU A 291 23.24 -9.52 -2.41
C LEU A 291 24.34 -10.38 -3.02
#